data_0ab2c5f3b7a3346b379d9dfb055be20f
#
_entry.id   0ab2c5f3b7a3346b379d9dfb055be20f
#
_cell.length_a   1.000
_cell.length_b   1.000
_cell.length_c   1.000
_cell.angle_alpha   90.00
_cell.angle_beta   90.00
_cell.angle_gamma   90.00
#
_symmetry.space_group_name_H-M   'P 1'
#
loop_
_entity.id
_entity.type
_entity.pdbx_description
1 polymer ?
#
loop_
_entity_poly.entity_id
_entity_poly.type
_entity_poly.pdbx_seq_one_letter_code
_entity_poly.pdbx_strand_id
1 'polypeptide(L)'
;SSMDDVAFQYGSWPQLGDVNFFNNVVKQFQDQKMNFIKVDLDQMKLVVYKNWQKIKEINVANKGKEGSWWETPVGLYKIEAKYKNVYSKFGGVYMPYSMVFEGNYLIHGIPYYPNGQKVSSQYSGGCIRLPDADAKDVYNLVEIGMPVLIYKKAFDVENSTYQYKIPEISAEAYLVADLKNSFVFLDNNKDKVLPIASITKLI
;
A
#
# COMPACT_ATOMS: atom_id res chain seq x y z
N SER A 1 25.84 16.23 11.48
CA SER A 1 24.64 15.79 12.20
C SER A 1 24.14 14.53 11.51
N SER A 2 24.21 13.42 12.19
CA SER A 2 23.68 12.14 11.74
C SER A 2 22.20 12.33 11.43
N MET A 3 21.82 12.15 10.16
CA MET A 3 20.43 11.84 9.87
C MET A 3 20.18 10.50 10.55
N ASP A 4 19.37 10.53 11.59
CA ASP A 4 18.92 9.31 12.25
C ASP A 4 18.33 8.39 11.19
N ASP A 5 18.78 7.14 11.19
CA ASP A 5 18.22 6.08 10.38
C ASP A 5 16.72 6.00 10.70
N VAL A 6 15.90 6.62 9.86
CA VAL A 6 14.45 6.49 10.00
C VAL A 6 14.14 5.04 9.69
N ALA A 7 13.83 4.26 10.71
CA ALA A 7 13.41 2.88 10.54
C ALA A 7 12.18 2.86 9.62
N PHE A 8 12.25 2.09 8.52
CA PHE A 8 11.11 1.93 7.64
C PHE A 8 9.95 1.28 8.39
N GLN A 9 8.81 1.95 8.37
CA GLN A 9 7.58 1.40 8.96
C GLN A 9 6.81 0.64 7.87
N TYR A 10 6.81 -0.67 7.99
CA TYR A 10 6.06 -1.55 7.09
C TYR A 10 4.60 -1.68 7.54
N GLY A 11 3.68 -1.76 6.58
CA GLY A 11 2.26 -1.92 6.81
C GLY A 11 1.40 -1.02 5.93
N SER A 12 0.10 -1.07 6.15
CA SER A 12 -0.86 -0.20 5.45
C SER A 12 -0.78 1.23 5.99
N TRP A 13 -0.83 2.19 5.07
CA TRP A 13 -0.82 3.60 5.39
C TRP A 13 -2.16 4.23 5.00
N PRO A 14 -2.72 5.13 5.81
CA PRO A 14 -3.93 5.86 5.42
C PRO A 14 -3.71 6.60 4.11
N GLN A 15 -4.72 6.64 3.24
CA GLN A 15 -4.67 7.36 1.95
C GLN A 15 -4.38 8.85 2.10
N LEU A 16 -4.70 9.43 3.25
CA LEU A 16 -4.38 10.79 3.66
C LEU A 16 -3.02 10.90 4.34
N GLY A 17 -2.27 9.80 4.41
CA GLY A 17 -0.88 9.83 4.88
C GLY A 17 -0.08 10.74 3.96
N ASP A 18 0.66 11.62 4.60
CA ASP A 18 1.49 12.64 4.02
C ASP A 18 2.16 12.17 2.70
N VAL A 19 1.87 12.86 1.58
CA VAL A 19 2.55 12.65 0.29
C VAL A 19 4.07 12.68 0.49
N ASN A 20 4.55 13.49 1.42
CA ASN A 20 5.95 13.56 1.81
C ASN A 20 6.48 12.23 2.34
N PHE A 21 5.64 11.40 2.98
CA PHE A 21 6.07 10.08 3.46
C PHE A 21 6.54 9.18 2.30
N PHE A 22 5.72 9.04 1.25
CA PHE A 22 6.09 8.22 0.08
C PHE A 22 7.34 8.76 -0.61
N ASN A 23 7.45 10.08 -0.74
CA ASN A 23 8.63 10.73 -1.31
C ASN A 23 9.87 10.51 -0.46
N ASN A 24 9.74 10.56 0.86
CA ASN A 24 10.84 10.30 1.79
C ASN A 24 11.30 8.84 1.73
N VAL A 25 10.38 7.87 1.65
CA VAL A 25 10.71 6.45 1.48
C VAL A 25 11.45 6.23 0.16
N VAL A 26 10.95 6.79 -0.94
CA VAL A 26 11.61 6.69 -2.25
C VAL A 26 13.01 7.30 -2.21
N LYS A 27 13.16 8.47 -1.57
CA LYS A 27 14.48 9.11 -1.40
C LYS A 27 15.43 8.23 -0.60
N GLN A 28 14.99 7.64 0.49
CA GLN A 28 15.82 6.73 1.29
C GLN A 28 16.21 5.47 0.52
N PHE A 29 15.29 4.90 -0.26
CA PHE A 29 15.60 3.77 -1.14
C PHE A 29 16.66 4.14 -2.18
N GLN A 30 16.61 5.38 -2.71
CA GLN A 30 17.60 5.92 -3.62
C GLN A 30 18.96 6.07 -2.94
N ASP A 31 19.01 6.73 -1.81
CA ASP A 31 20.25 7.01 -1.08
C ASP A 31 20.96 5.72 -0.66
N GLN A 32 20.18 4.68 -0.29
CA GLN A 32 20.68 3.36 0.09
C GLN A 32 20.85 2.39 -1.11
N LYS A 33 20.57 2.83 -2.34
CA LYS A 33 20.62 2.01 -3.56
C LYS A 33 19.86 0.69 -3.45
N MET A 34 18.69 0.73 -2.82
CA MET A 34 17.89 -0.45 -2.53
C MET A 34 17.26 -1.06 -3.79
N ASN A 35 17.04 -2.39 -3.73
CA ASN A 35 16.15 -3.10 -4.63
C ASN A 35 14.73 -2.98 -4.07
N PHE A 36 13.75 -2.60 -4.90
CA PHE A 36 12.36 -2.49 -4.47
C PHE A 36 11.40 -2.49 -5.64
N ILE A 37 10.13 -2.70 -5.34
CA ILE A 37 9.01 -2.55 -6.26
C ILE A 37 8.26 -1.27 -5.90
N LYS A 38 7.90 -0.49 -6.90
CA LYS A 38 7.01 0.67 -6.76
C LYS A 38 5.76 0.45 -7.58
N VAL A 39 4.59 0.59 -6.96
CA VAL A 39 3.29 0.46 -7.61
C VAL A 39 2.52 1.76 -7.49
N ASP A 40 2.21 2.37 -8.62
CA ASP A 40 1.33 3.52 -8.72
C ASP A 40 -0.07 3.03 -9.13
N LEU A 41 -1.03 3.11 -8.21
CA LEU A 41 -2.38 2.62 -8.43
C LEU A 41 -3.23 3.57 -9.28
N ASP A 42 -2.85 4.84 -9.42
CA ASP A 42 -3.57 5.80 -10.27
C ASP A 42 -3.11 5.66 -11.72
N GLN A 43 -1.82 5.58 -11.96
CA GLN A 43 -1.27 5.39 -13.29
C GLN A 43 -1.29 3.92 -13.72
N MET A 44 -1.67 3.00 -12.83
CA MET A 44 -1.68 1.56 -13.10
C MET A 44 -0.32 1.07 -13.60
N LYS A 45 0.75 1.43 -12.89
CA LYS A 45 2.13 1.11 -13.23
C LYS A 45 2.81 0.37 -12.08
N LEU A 46 3.59 -0.65 -12.43
CA LEU A 46 4.52 -1.32 -11.53
C LEU A 46 5.93 -1.19 -12.08
N VAL A 47 6.86 -0.76 -11.24
CA VAL A 47 8.27 -0.58 -11.60
C VAL A 47 9.14 -1.40 -10.65
N VAL A 48 10.05 -2.17 -11.21
CA VAL A 48 11.07 -2.89 -10.45
C VAL A 48 12.38 -2.12 -10.53
N TYR A 49 12.94 -1.82 -9.37
CA TYR A 49 14.25 -1.18 -9.22
C TYR A 49 15.27 -2.17 -8.65
N LYS A 50 16.48 -2.17 -9.21
CA LYS A 50 17.67 -2.83 -8.64
C LYS A 50 18.80 -1.82 -8.55
N ASN A 51 19.39 -1.69 -7.36
CA ASN A 51 20.42 -0.66 -7.07
C ASN A 51 19.98 0.73 -7.51
N TRP A 52 18.70 1.07 -7.24
CA TRP A 52 18.06 2.31 -7.70
C TRP A 52 17.93 2.47 -9.22
N GLN A 53 18.30 1.49 -10.02
CA GLN A 53 18.08 1.54 -11.45
C GLN A 53 16.73 0.92 -11.80
N LYS A 54 15.95 1.63 -12.63
CA LYS A 54 14.71 1.10 -13.19
C LYS A 54 15.04 -0.02 -14.17
N ILE A 55 14.70 -1.25 -13.78
CA ILE A 55 15.00 -2.45 -14.58
C ILE A 55 13.79 -2.82 -15.44
N LYS A 56 12.60 -2.69 -14.93
CA LYS A 56 11.36 -3.07 -15.61
C LYS A 56 10.24 -2.13 -15.22
N GLU A 57 9.47 -1.68 -16.19
CA GLU A 57 8.20 -0.96 -15.99
C GLU A 57 7.10 -1.67 -16.76
N ILE A 58 5.98 -1.92 -16.13
CA ILE A 58 4.86 -2.67 -16.70
C ILE A 58 3.53 -2.04 -16.30
N ASN A 59 2.52 -2.30 -17.13
CA ASN A 59 1.14 -1.91 -16.82
C ASN A 59 0.51 -2.91 -15.85
N VAL A 60 -0.14 -2.41 -14.81
CA VAL A 60 -1.04 -3.20 -13.96
C VAL A 60 -2.34 -3.44 -14.75
N ALA A 61 -2.73 -4.71 -14.87
CA ALA A 61 -3.94 -5.07 -15.58
C ALA A 61 -5.20 -4.79 -14.75
N ASN A 62 -5.19 -5.18 -13.47
CA ASN A 62 -6.31 -4.98 -12.55
C ASN A 62 -5.81 -4.75 -11.13
N LYS A 63 -6.63 -4.06 -10.35
CA LYS A 63 -6.46 -3.84 -8.90
C LYS A 63 -7.79 -4.02 -8.19
N GLY A 64 -7.81 -3.93 -6.87
CA GLY A 64 -9.04 -3.87 -6.09
C GLY A 64 -9.87 -2.62 -6.44
N LYS A 65 -11.19 -2.73 -6.34
CA LYS A 65 -12.09 -1.61 -6.61
C LYS A 65 -11.90 -0.53 -5.54
N GLU A 66 -11.62 0.68 -6.00
CA GLU A 66 -11.47 1.85 -5.15
C GLU A 66 -12.71 2.13 -4.32
N GLY A 67 -12.52 2.48 -3.04
CA GLY A 67 -13.61 2.73 -2.10
C GLY A 67 -14.38 1.49 -1.63
N SER A 68 -13.98 0.28 -2.06
CA SER A 68 -14.53 -0.97 -1.55
C SER A 68 -13.69 -1.52 -0.39
N TRP A 69 -14.27 -2.45 0.39
CA TRP A 69 -13.53 -3.13 1.46
C TRP A 69 -12.43 -4.09 0.95
N TRP A 70 -12.39 -4.36 -0.35
CA TRP A 70 -11.33 -5.11 -1.04
C TRP A 70 -10.46 -4.22 -1.93
N GLU A 71 -10.37 -2.94 -1.64
CA GLU A 71 -9.43 -2.04 -2.29
C GLU A 71 -8.00 -2.51 -2.07
N THR A 72 -7.13 -2.33 -3.06
CA THR A 72 -5.71 -2.64 -2.90
C THR A 72 -5.10 -1.75 -1.82
N PRO A 73 -4.48 -2.32 -0.78
CA PRO A 73 -3.98 -1.53 0.33
C PRO A 73 -2.76 -0.71 -0.06
N VAL A 74 -2.78 0.57 0.26
CA VAL A 74 -1.66 1.50 0.11
C VAL A 74 -0.72 1.34 1.31
N GLY A 75 0.58 1.37 1.08
CA GLY A 75 1.56 1.27 2.15
C GLY A 75 2.94 0.81 1.67
N LEU A 76 3.78 0.50 2.64
CA LEU A 76 5.09 -0.08 2.44
C LEU A 76 5.08 -1.53 2.96
N TYR A 77 5.29 -2.46 2.07
CA TYR A 77 5.25 -3.90 2.34
C TYR A 77 6.57 -4.57 1.97
N LYS A 78 6.65 -5.87 2.18
CA LYS A 78 7.74 -6.73 1.70
C LYS A 78 7.17 -7.93 0.97
N ILE A 79 7.91 -8.47 0.01
CA ILE A 79 7.58 -9.77 -0.53
C ILE A 79 7.82 -10.83 0.55
N GLU A 80 6.75 -11.43 1.03
CA GLU A 80 6.76 -12.43 2.12
C GLU A 80 6.97 -13.85 1.60
N ALA A 81 6.39 -14.16 0.43
CA ALA A 81 6.47 -15.47 -0.19
C ALA A 81 6.29 -15.39 -1.70
N LYS A 82 6.76 -16.41 -2.40
CA LYS A 82 6.66 -16.53 -3.86
C LYS A 82 6.23 -17.94 -4.24
N TYR A 83 5.28 -18.05 -5.18
CA TYR A 83 4.78 -19.32 -5.70
C TYR A 83 4.64 -19.22 -7.22
N LYS A 84 5.15 -20.23 -7.94
CA LYS A 84 4.96 -20.28 -9.41
C LYS A 84 3.49 -20.31 -9.79
N ASN A 85 2.68 -20.97 -8.98
CA ASN A 85 1.23 -21.05 -9.14
C ASN A 85 0.61 -21.39 -7.78
N VAL A 86 -0.47 -20.73 -7.41
CA VAL A 86 -1.18 -20.99 -6.16
C VAL A 86 -2.68 -21.03 -6.42
N TYR A 87 -3.36 -21.99 -5.78
CA TYR A 87 -4.81 -22.09 -5.85
C TYR A 87 -5.47 -21.29 -4.72
N SER A 88 -6.31 -20.33 -5.07
CA SER A 88 -7.15 -19.63 -4.13
C SER A 88 -8.46 -20.39 -3.92
N LYS A 89 -8.64 -20.96 -2.74
CA LYS A 89 -9.90 -21.64 -2.38
C LYS A 89 -11.07 -20.67 -2.36
N PHE A 90 -10.82 -19.42 -1.96
CA PHE A 90 -11.85 -18.38 -1.90
C PHE A 90 -12.36 -18.00 -3.30
N GLY A 91 -11.45 -17.82 -4.24
CA GLY A 91 -11.81 -17.43 -5.63
C GLY A 91 -12.06 -18.63 -6.56
N GLY A 92 -11.73 -19.85 -6.14
CA GLY A 92 -11.81 -21.03 -7.00
C GLY A 92 -10.87 -20.96 -8.21
N VAL A 93 -9.76 -20.26 -8.12
CA VAL A 93 -8.88 -19.96 -9.26
C VAL A 93 -7.40 -20.22 -8.93
N TYR A 94 -6.64 -20.50 -9.97
CA TYR A 94 -5.18 -20.49 -9.92
C TYR A 94 -4.63 -19.12 -10.21
N MET A 95 -3.61 -18.70 -9.46
CA MET A 95 -2.92 -17.41 -9.59
C MET A 95 -1.45 -17.67 -9.96
N PRO A 96 -1.06 -17.49 -11.24
CA PRO A 96 0.30 -17.76 -11.69
C PRO A 96 1.28 -16.67 -11.22
N TYR A 97 2.52 -17.06 -10.96
CA TYR A 97 3.62 -16.16 -10.59
C TYR A 97 3.28 -15.24 -9.41
N SER A 98 2.74 -15.85 -8.36
CA SER A 98 2.25 -15.17 -7.18
C SER A 98 3.39 -14.72 -6.26
N MET A 99 3.34 -13.47 -5.86
CA MET A 99 4.23 -12.81 -4.90
C MET A 99 3.36 -12.20 -3.81
N VAL A 100 3.39 -12.79 -2.62
CA VAL A 100 2.62 -12.32 -1.45
C VAL A 100 3.32 -11.11 -0.87
N PHE A 101 2.58 -10.02 -0.63
CA PHE A 101 3.15 -8.82 0.00
C PHE A 101 2.46 -8.42 1.31
N GLU A 102 1.23 -8.85 1.55
CA GLU A 102 0.51 -8.61 2.81
C GLU A 102 -0.64 -9.62 2.94
N GLY A 103 -0.59 -10.53 3.91
CA GLY A 103 -1.68 -11.47 4.18
C GLY A 103 -2.18 -12.20 2.94
N ASN A 104 -3.38 -11.87 2.49
CA ASN A 104 -4.00 -12.45 1.28
C ASN A 104 -3.84 -11.57 0.03
N TYR A 105 -3.06 -10.50 0.11
CA TYR A 105 -2.82 -9.62 -1.03
C TYR A 105 -1.54 -10.02 -1.76
N LEU A 106 -1.66 -10.21 -3.05
CA LEU A 106 -0.60 -10.71 -3.93
C LEU A 106 -0.43 -9.83 -5.16
N ILE A 107 0.76 -9.84 -5.72
CA ILE A 107 1.03 -9.48 -7.11
C ILE A 107 1.10 -10.79 -7.88
N HIS A 108 0.33 -10.94 -8.97
CA HIS A 108 0.27 -12.20 -9.73
C HIS A 108 -0.19 -11.98 -11.18
N GLY A 109 -0.05 -12.99 -12.01
CA GLY A 109 -0.59 -13.00 -13.38
C GLY A 109 -2.12 -13.08 -13.42
N ILE A 110 -2.69 -13.09 -14.61
CA ILE A 110 -4.15 -13.19 -14.75
C ILE A 110 -4.63 -14.54 -14.21
N PRO A 111 -5.52 -14.57 -13.20
CA PRO A 111 -5.97 -15.82 -12.64
C PRO A 111 -6.83 -16.61 -13.64
N TYR A 112 -6.89 -17.92 -13.43
CA TYR A 112 -7.68 -18.81 -14.29
C TYR A 112 -8.38 -19.90 -13.47
N TYR A 113 -9.55 -20.32 -13.96
CA TYR A 113 -10.32 -21.40 -13.39
C TYR A 113 -9.67 -22.78 -13.66
N PRO A 114 -10.06 -23.84 -12.94
CA PRO A 114 -9.53 -25.19 -13.19
C PRO A 114 -9.73 -25.71 -14.63
N ASN A 115 -10.73 -25.18 -15.36
CA ASN A 115 -10.95 -25.49 -16.77
C ASN A 115 -10.03 -24.71 -17.72
N GLY A 116 -9.12 -23.87 -17.21
CA GLY A 116 -8.18 -23.07 -17.99
C GLY A 116 -8.71 -21.71 -18.44
N GLN A 117 -9.99 -21.41 -18.22
CA GLN A 117 -10.57 -20.13 -18.61
C GLN A 117 -10.00 -19.00 -17.74
N LYS A 118 -9.54 -17.93 -18.36
CA LYS A 118 -9.04 -16.73 -17.67
C LYS A 118 -10.19 -15.97 -17.01
N VAL A 119 -9.88 -15.40 -15.83
CA VAL A 119 -10.80 -14.49 -15.13
C VAL A 119 -10.84 -13.17 -15.89
N SER A 120 -12.04 -12.73 -16.26
CA SER A 120 -12.28 -11.51 -17.04
C SER A 120 -12.79 -10.33 -16.20
N SER A 121 -12.86 -10.46 -14.86
CA SER A 121 -13.34 -9.40 -14.00
C SER A 121 -12.47 -8.14 -14.07
N GLN A 122 -13.11 -6.98 -14.16
CA GLN A 122 -12.46 -5.68 -14.22
C GLN A 122 -11.64 -5.37 -12.94
N TYR A 123 -12.12 -5.84 -11.80
CA TYR A 123 -11.48 -5.65 -10.51
C TYR A 123 -11.01 -6.96 -9.89
N SER A 124 -10.00 -6.90 -9.08
CA SER A 124 -9.54 -8.01 -8.23
C SER A 124 -10.18 -7.92 -6.84
N GLY A 125 -9.91 -8.92 -6.00
CA GLY A 125 -10.22 -8.86 -4.56
C GLY A 125 -9.15 -8.12 -3.75
N GLY A 126 -8.46 -7.13 -4.35
CA GLY A 126 -7.37 -6.36 -3.74
C GLY A 126 -5.97 -6.72 -4.25
N CYS A 127 -5.81 -7.86 -4.90
CA CYS A 127 -4.54 -8.22 -5.52
C CYS A 127 -4.20 -7.32 -6.73
N ILE A 128 -2.92 -7.21 -7.02
CA ILE A 128 -2.39 -6.53 -8.20
C ILE A 128 -2.20 -7.59 -9.30
N ARG A 129 -2.98 -7.50 -10.36
CA ARG A 129 -2.87 -8.42 -11.52
C ARG A 129 -2.01 -7.82 -12.61
N LEU A 130 -1.12 -8.63 -13.16
CA LEU A 130 -0.23 -8.27 -14.26
C LEU A 130 -0.55 -9.14 -15.48
N PRO A 131 -0.25 -8.70 -16.70
CA PRO A 131 -0.19 -9.59 -17.85
C PRO A 131 0.75 -10.77 -17.56
N ASP A 132 0.43 -11.98 -18.02
CA ASP A 132 1.14 -13.19 -17.60
C ASP A 132 2.65 -13.18 -17.91
N ALA A 133 3.04 -12.66 -19.08
CA ALA A 133 4.45 -12.52 -19.45
C ALA A 133 5.19 -11.58 -18.48
N ASP A 134 4.56 -10.44 -18.16
CA ASP A 134 5.12 -9.47 -17.21
C ASP A 134 5.15 -10.01 -15.78
N ALA A 135 4.12 -10.75 -15.37
CA ALA A 135 4.11 -11.40 -14.07
C ALA A 135 5.25 -12.40 -13.91
N LYS A 136 5.55 -13.18 -14.96
CA LYS A 136 6.69 -14.10 -14.99
C LYS A 136 8.02 -13.35 -14.87
N ASP A 137 8.17 -12.27 -15.61
CA ASP A 137 9.40 -11.47 -15.59
C ASP A 137 9.62 -10.84 -14.20
N VAL A 138 8.59 -10.21 -13.64
CA VAL A 138 8.66 -9.63 -12.29
C VAL A 138 8.97 -10.71 -11.27
N TYR A 139 8.29 -11.85 -11.34
CA TYR A 139 8.54 -12.98 -10.45
C TYR A 139 10.01 -13.41 -10.46
N ASN A 140 10.66 -13.43 -11.62
CA ASN A 140 12.06 -13.81 -11.74
C ASN A 140 13.03 -12.73 -11.24
N LEU A 141 12.63 -11.45 -11.30
CA LEU A 141 13.44 -10.33 -10.83
C LEU A 141 13.35 -10.10 -9.32
N VAL A 142 12.27 -10.52 -8.69
CA VAL A 142 11.92 -10.18 -7.31
C VAL A 142 12.40 -11.27 -6.34
N GLU A 143 12.85 -10.84 -5.17
CA GLU A 143 13.32 -11.71 -4.09
C GLU A 143 12.41 -11.56 -2.85
N ILE A 144 12.33 -12.62 -2.02
CA ILE A 144 11.66 -12.54 -0.71
C ILE A 144 12.38 -11.51 0.13
N GLY A 145 11.64 -10.68 0.84
CA GLY A 145 12.14 -9.56 1.62
C GLY A 145 12.29 -8.24 0.84
N MET A 146 12.15 -8.26 -0.50
CA MET A 146 12.21 -7.04 -1.30
C MET A 146 11.07 -6.10 -0.93
N PRO A 147 11.34 -4.81 -0.63
CA PRO A 147 10.29 -3.84 -0.34
C PRO A 147 9.33 -3.62 -1.51
N VAL A 148 8.06 -3.41 -1.18
CA VAL A 148 6.97 -3.09 -2.12
C VAL A 148 6.29 -1.82 -1.64
N LEU A 149 6.51 -0.72 -2.34
CA LEU A 149 5.86 0.55 -2.07
C LEU A 149 4.64 0.68 -2.98
N ILE A 150 3.45 0.65 -2.38
CA ILE A 150 2.18 0.81 -3.07
C ILE A 150 1.59 2.16 -2.67
N TYR A 151 1.36 3.03 -3.64
CA TYR A 151 0.81 4.34 -3.38
C TYR A 151 -0.24 4.71 -4.40
N LYS A 152 -1.01 5.70 -4.02
CA LYS A 152 -2.04 6.33 -4.80
C LYS A 152 -1.83 7.82 -4.61
N LYS A 153 -1.78 8.59 -5.68
CA LYS A 153 -1.80 10.04 -5.57
C LYS A 153 -3.15 10.46 -4.99
N ALA A 154 -3.18 10.66 -3.69
CA ALA A 154 -4.27 11.40 -3.11
C ALA A 154 -4.06 12.85 -3.50
N PHE A 155 -4.70 13.31 -4.56
CA PHE A 155 -4.72 14.69 -5.02
C PHE A 155 -3.41 15.21 -5.65
N ASP A 156 -3.55 15.74 -6.84
CA ASP A 156 -2.59 16.61 -7.50
C ASP A 156 -2.49 17.92 -6.69
N VAL A 157 -1.50 18.00 -5.80
CA VAL A 157 -1.32 19.13 -4.87
C VAL A 157 -0.98 20.41 -5.64
N GLU A 158 -0.54 20.31 -6.90
CA GLU A 158 -0.22 21.48 -7.72
C GLU A 158 -1.45 22.25 -8.22
N ASN A 159 -2.64 21.64 -8.25
CA ASN A 159 -3.86 22.27 -8.78
C ASN A 159 -5.08 22.19 -7.88
N SER A 160 -5.05 21.49 -6.76
CA SER A 160 -6.16 21.46 -5.84
C SER A 160 -5.87 22.34 -4.64
N THR A 161 -6.52 23.46 -4.55
CA THR A 161 -6.72 24.23 -3.31
C THR A 161 -7.65 23.45 -2.36
N TYR A 162 -7.37 22.17 -2.13
CA TYR A 162 -8.03 21.46 -1.05
C TYR A 162 -7.43 21.97 0.25
N GLN A 163 -8.03 23.02 0.77
CA GLN A 163 -7.81 23.39 2.14
C GLN A 163 -8.38 22.25 2.98
N TYR A 164 -7.49 21.47 3.60
CA TYR A 164 -7.87 20.54 4.63
C TYR A 164 -8.67 21.31 5.69
N LYS A 165 -9.98 21.23 5.60
CA LYS A 165 -10.85 21.85 6.58
C LYS A 165 -10.81 20.94 7.79
N ILE A 166 -9.95 21.28 8.74
CA ILE A 166 -9.98 20.64 10.06
C ILE A 166 -11.43 20.76 10.53
N PRO A 167 -12.11 19.66 10.86
CA PRO A 167 -13.48 19.76 11.37
C PRO A 167 -13.48 20.70 12.57
N GLU A 168 -14.41 21.66 12.60
CA GLU A 168 -14.60 22.50 13.76
C GLU A 168 -15.04 21.62 14.92
N ILE A 169 -14.10 21.28 15.77
CA ILE A 169 -14.35 20.47 16.96
C ILE A 169 -14.56 21.45 18.10
N SER A 170 -15.79 21.53 18.62
CA SER A 170 -16.15 22.40 19.73
C SER A 170 -15.63 21.93 21.09
N ALA A 171 -14.97 20.77 21.15
CA ALA A 171 -14.40 20.27 22.38
C ALA A 171 -13.21 21.11 22.84
N GLU A 172 -13.14 21.39 24.14
CA GLU A 172 -12.06 22.17 24.76
C GLU A 172 -10.69 21.48 24.63
N ALA A 173 -10.70 20.15 24.68
CA ALA A 173 -9.54 19.32 24.37
C ALA A 173 -9.98 18.09 23.58
N TYR A 174 -9.15 17.65 22.63
CA TYR A 174 -9.37 16.43 21.87
C TYR A 174 -8.04 15.82 21.38
N LEU A 175 -8.09 14.53 21.16
CA LEU A 175 -7.01 13.76 20.57
C LEU A 175 -7.62 12.74 19.61
N VAL A 176 -7.21 12.80 18.36
CA VAL A 176 -7.53 11.78 17.35
C VAL A 176 -6.23 11.07 16.97
N ALA A 177 -6.13 9.81 17.32
CA ALA A 177 -4.92 9.03 17.13
C ALA A 177 -5.23 7.62 16.63
N ASP A 178 -4.28 7.04 15.90
CA ASP A 178 -4.24 5.61 15.63
C ASP A 178 -3.60 4.89 16.83
N LEU A 179 -4.41 4.16 17.56
CA LEU A 179 -3.96 3.43 18.77
C LEU A 179 -2.97 2.31 18.42
N LYS A 180 -2.99 1.79 17.19
CA LYS A 180 -2.11 0.71 16.77
C LYS A 180 -0.68 1.21 16.51
N ASN A 181 -0.56 2.40 15.93
CA ASN A 181 0.71 2.96 15.48
C ASN A 181 1.14 4.18 16.30
N SER A 182 0.37 4.56 17.33
CA SER A 182 0.61 5.76 18.16
C SER A 182 0.69 7.07 17.35
N PHE A 183 0.10 7.10 16.17
CA PHE A 183 0.12 8.27 15.30
C PHE A 183 -1.02 9.22 15.67
N VAL A 184 -0.68 10.48 15.93
CA VAL A 184 -1.66 11.53 16.25
C VAL A 184 -2.02 12.29 14.98
N PHE A 185 -3.29 12.21 14.57
CA PHE A 185 -3.81 12.93 13.42
C PHE A 185 -4.19 14.37 13.73
N LEU A 186 -4.82 14.57 14.87
CA LEU A 186 -5.29 15.88 15.34
C LEU A 186 -5.18 15.92 16.85
N ASP A 187 -4.74 17.03 17.39
CA ASP A 187 -4.80 17.29 18.81
C ASP A 187 -5.08 18.78 19.11
N ASN A 188 -5.71 19.02 20.22
CA ASN A 188 -5.84 20.32 20.85
C ASN A 188 -5.86 20.13 22.34
N ASN A 189 -4.96 20.80 23.04
CA ASN A 189 -4.87 20.70 24.51
C ASN A 189 -4.86 19.25 25.03
N LYS A 190 -4.22 18.32 24.31
CA LYS A 190 -4.24 16.88 24.62
C LYS A 190 -3.78 16.54 26.04
N ASP A 191 -2.92 17.36 26.62
CA ASP A 191 -2.34 17.17 27.95
C ASP A 191 -3.13 17.92 29.04
N LYS A 192 -4.24 18.59 28.67
CA LYS A 192 -5.08 19.31 29.62
C LYS A 192 -5.91 18.35 30.45
N VAL A 193 -5.80 18.47 31.76
CA VAL A 193 -6.63 17.70 32.68
C VAL A 193 -8.03 18.33 32.73
N LEU A 194 -9.03 17.58 32.28
CA LEU A 194 -10.44 17.99 32.29
C LEU A 194 -11.27 17.00 33.12
N PRO A 195 -12.36 17.47 33.78
CA PRO A 195 -13.29 16.57 34.44
C PRO A 195 -13.92 15.61 33.43
N ILE A 196 -13.84 14.31 33.71
CA ILE A 196 -14.39 13.26 32.84
C ILE A 196 -15.81 12.95 33.28
N ALA A 197 -16.81 13.33 32.48
CA ALA A 197 -18.21 13.13 32.83
C ALA A 197 -18.78 11.75 32.40
N SER A 198 -18.26 11.00 31.46
CA SER A 198 -18.90 9.76 30.97
C SER A 198 -18.03 8.89 30.05
N ILE A 199 -16.76 8.72 30.30
CA ILE A 199 -15.91 7.79 29.49
C ILE A 199 -16.22 6.31 29.79
N THR A 200 -16.79 6.01 30.93
CA THR A 200 -17.15 4.65 31.36
C THR A 200 -18.19 3.94 30.48
N LYS A 201 -18.75 4.58 29.46
CA LYS A 201 -19.69 3.97 28.51
C LYS A 201 -19.06 3.44 27.21
N LEU A 202 -17.74 3.57 27.07
CA LEU A 202 -17.00 3.17 25.86
C LEU A 202 -16.17 1.91 26.03
N ILE A 203 -16.34 1.17 27.13
CA ILE A 203 -15.70 -0.11 27.40
C ILE A 203 -16.74 -1.23 27.26
#